data_9417fe43008dac5d43f4791587738c4a
#
_entry.id   9417fe43008dac5d43f4791587738c4a
#
_cell.length_a   1.000
_cell.length_b   1.000
_cell.length_c   1.000
_cell.angle_alpha   90.00
_cell.angle_beta   90.00
_cell.angle_gamma   90.00
#
_symmetry.space_group_name_H-M   'P 1'
#
loop_
_entity.id
_entity.type
_entity.pdbx_description
1 polymer ?
#
loop_
_entity_poly.entity_id
_entity_poly.type
_entity_poly.pdbx_seq_one_letter_code
_entity_poly.pdbx_strand_id
1 'polypeptide(L)'
;QYDEEAGEPVLRLGVEPTFVPLDHAFASLHGPANGVFVNAQAAGTLSFLGLGAGGFPTASAVLGDIVAAARDRLNGLGAMREEDELPVKLSDNWSVVSPFIIRLSIPTASGVSESVSWVCSSLEVSLQGIDIEAGDTEGESVATLTTQAIARDRAHGLVEALVNELNAHVPPAIFPLLDI
;
A
#
# COMPACT_ATOMS: atom_id res chain seq x y z
N GLN A 1 8.24 6.64 1.58
CA GLN A 1 9.32 6.28 0.67
C GLN A 1 10.22 7.49 0.45
N TYR A 2 11.51 7.31 0.63
CA TYR A 2 12.53 8.32 0.36
C TYR A 2 13.18 8.01 -0.99
N ASP A 3 13.23 9.00 -1.87
CA ASP A 3 13.77 8.87 -3.21
C ASP A 3 14.54 10.14 -3.60
N GLU A 4 15.39 10.11 -4.61
CA GLU A 4 16.09 11.26 -5.15
C GLU A 4 15.55 11.60 -6.54
N GLU A 5 14.72 12.61 -6.62
CA GLU A 5 14.33 13.19 -7.90
C GLU A 5 15.17 14.47 -8.16
N ALA A 6 15.87 14.49 -9.29
CA ALA A 6 16.71 15.62 -9.68
C ALA A 6 17.80 16.01 -8.65
N GLY A 7 18.25 15.05 -7.82
CA GLY A 7 19.29 15.30 -6.81
C GLY A 7 18.79 15.90 -5.50
N GLU A 8 17.48 16.03 -5.32
CA GLU A 8 16.87 16.47 -4.07
C GLU A 8 16.11 15.30 -3.39
N PRO A 9 16.19 15.20 -2.05
CA PRO A 9 15.45 14.19 -1.32
C PRO A 9 13.94 14.46 -1.41
N VAL A 10 13.16 13.44 -1.82
CA VAL A 10 11.72 13.52 -1.94
C VAL A 10 11.07 12.51 -1.01
N LEU A 11 10.08 12.95 -0.25
CA LEU A 11 9.29 12.12 0.65
C LEU A 11 7.89 11.91 0.07
N ARG A 12 7.49 10.65 -0.03
CA ARG A 12 6.12 10.25 -0.40
C ARG A 12 5.43 9.67 0.82
N LEU A 13 4.25 10.18 1.12
CA LEU A 13 3.43 9.74 2.24
C LEU A 13 2.04 9.35 1.76
N GLY A 14 1.47 8.28 2.32
CA GLY A 14 0.11 7.86 2.02
C GLY A 14 -0.42 6.88 3.05
N VAL A 15 -1.74 6.82 3.14
CA VAL A 15 -2.47 5.87 3.98
C VAL A 15 -3.54 5.23 3.11
N GLU A 16 -3.46 3.91 2.95
CA GLU A 16 -4.40 3.18 2.13
C GLU A 16 -4.54 1.72 2.60
N PRO A 17 -5.69 1.08 2.36
CA PRO A 17 -5.81 -0.36 2.50
C PRO A 17 -4.85 -1.06 1.53
N THR A 18 -4.12 -2.06 2.03
CA THR A 18 -3.10 -2.78 1.27
C THR A 18 -3.26 -4.27 1.52
N PHE A 19 -3.25 -5.09 0.48
CA PHE A 19 -3.13 -6.53 0.64
C PHE A 19 -1.72 -6.91 1.09
N VAL A 20 -1.65 -7.87 1.99
CA VAL A 20 -0.39 -8.35 2.55
C VAL A 20 -0.30 -9.86 2.31
N PRO A 21 0.81 -10.37 1.73
CA PRO A 21 1.03 -11.80 1.59
C PRO A 21 0.91 -12.51 2.95
N LEU A 22 0.35 -13.72 2.95
CA LEU A 22 0.10 -14.47 4.20
C LEU A 22 1.37 -14.87 4.94
N ASP A 23 2.49 -14.97 4.26
CA ASP A 23 3.83 -15.27 4.80
C ASP A 23 4.57 -14.02 5.30
N HIS A 24 4.01 -12.82 5.08
CA HIS A 24 4.57 -11.59 5.59
C HIS A 24 4.23 -11.39 7.06
N ALA A 25 5.15 -10.83 7.84
CA ALA A 25 4.96 -10.63 9.28
C ALA A 25 3.75 -9.73 9.63
N PHE A 26 3.35 -8.80 8.77
CA PHE A 26 2.14 -8.01 8.94
C PHE A 26 0.85 -8.85 8.93
N ALA A 27 0.82 -9.96 8.21
CA ALA A 27 -0.35 -10.83 8.16
C ALA A 27 -0.67 -11.49 9.52
N SER A 28 0.30 -11.55 10.42
CA SER A 28 0.14 -12.08 11.79
C SER A 28 -0.33 -11.04 12.82
N LEU A 29 -0.46 -9.77 12.43
CA LEU A 29 -0.91 -8.72 13.32
C LEU A 29 -2.42 -8.74 13.50
N HIS A 30 -2.87 -8.82 14.75
CA HIS A 30 -4.29 -8.88 15.08
C HIS A 30 -4.64 -7.88 16.20
N GLY A 31 -5.89 -7.40 16.18
CA GLY A 31 -6.41 -6.52 17.21
C GLY A 31 -5.62 -5.22 17.35
N PRO A 32 -5.13 -4.86 18.55
CA PRO A 32 -4.42 -3.62 18.78
C PRO A 32 -2.93 -3.65 18.41
N ALA A 33 -2.45 -4.75 17.80
CA ALA A 33 -1.06 -4.88 17.40
C ALA A 33 -0.76 -4.00 16.17
N ASN A 34 0.38 -3.32 16.21
CA ASN A 34 0.92 -2.52 15.12
C ASN A 34 2.33 -2.99 14.76
N GLY A 35 2.75 -2.66 13.55
CA GLY A 35 4.10 -2.94 13.09
C GLY A 35 4.67 -1.79 12.27
N VAL A 36 5.98 -1.62 12.37
CA VAL A 36 6.76 -0.73 11.52
C VAL A 36 7.83 -1.58 10.84
N PHE A 37 7.89 -1.49 9.52
CA PHE A 37 8.95 -2.11 8.72
C PHE A 37 9.78 -1.01 8.08
N VAL A 38 11.09 -1.15 8.20
CA VAL A 38 12.05 -0.24 7.60
C VAL A 38 12.96 -1.06 6.69
N ASN A 39 12.91 -0.78 5.40
CA ASN A 39 13.86 -1.37 4.46
C ASN A 39 15.02 -0.39 4.28
N ALA A 40 16.17 -0.75 4.81
CA ALA A 40 17.35 0.09 4.82
C ALA A 40 18.46 -0.56 3.97
N GLN A 41 19.13 0.25 3.15
CA GLN A 41 20.17 -0.23 2.23
C GLN A 41 21.30 -1.00 2.94
N ALA A 42 21.73 -0.53 4.12
CA ALA A 42 22.83 -1.15 4.85
C ALA A 42 22.39 -2.21 5.87
N ALA A 43 21.23 -1.99 6.53
CA ALA A 43 20.77 -2.88 7.59
C ALA A 43 19.78 -3.96 7.11
N GLY A 44 19.35 -3.87 5.84
CA GLY A 44 18.28 -4.72 5.33
C GLY A 44 16.92 -4.36 5.93
N THR A 45 16.03 -5.34 6.03
CA THR A 45 14.70 -5.16 6.58
C THR A 45 14.73 -5.26 8.11
N LEU A 46 14.31 -4.19 8.76
CA LEU A 46 14.08 -4.13 10.21
C LEU A 46 12.57 -4.13 10.48
N SER A 47 12.15 -4.85 11.50
CA SER A 47 10.75 -4.89 11.91
C SER A 47 10.59 -4.62 13.41
N PHE A 48 9.61 -3.78 13.75
CA PHE A 48 9.24 -3.45 15.11
C PHE A 48 7.75 -3.75 15.27
N LEU A 49 7.41 -4.66 16.14
CA LEU A 49 6.04 -5.10 16.38
C LEU A 49 5.68 -4.83 17.84
N GLY A 50 4.47 -4.34 18.08
CA GLY A 50 4.02 -4.07 19.44
C GLY A 50 2.56 -3.67 19.51
N LEU A 51 2.09 -3.43 20.75
CA LEU A 51 0.74 -2.94 20.97
C LEU A 51 0.68 -1.43 20.68
N GLY A 52 -0.09 -1.04 19.69
CA GLY A 52 -0.31 0.36 19.33
C GLY A 52 -1.51 1.01 20.01
N ALA A 53 -2.35 0.22 20.70
CA ALA A 53 -3.52 0.71 21.42
C ALA A 53 -3.73 -0.03 22.75
N GLY A 54 -4.45 0.62 23.67
CA GLY A 54 -4.74 0.11 25.01
C GLY A 54 -4.21 1.02 26.09
N GLY A 55 -4.87 1.03 27.27
CA GLY A 55 -4.55 1.96 28.34
C GLY A 55 -3.11 1.85 28.86
N PHE A 56 -2.64 0.65 29.13
CA PHE A 56 -1.28 0.43 29.62
C PHE A 56 -0.19 0.72 28.59
N PRO A 57 -0.26 0.24 27.32
CA PRO A 57 0.73 0.57 26.32
C PRO A 57 0.80 2.07 26.04
N THR A 58 -0.33 2.75 25.95
CA THR A 58 -0.38 4.19 25.73
C THR A 58 0.21 4.96 26.93
N ALA A 59 -0.14 4.59 28.15
CA ALA A 59 0.44 5.22 29.35
C ALA A 59 1.96 5.02 29.43
N SER A 60 2.44 3.83 29.06
CA SER A 60 3.88 3.53 29.04
C SER A 60 4.62 4.40 28.01
N ALA A 61 4.05 4.58 26.82
CA ALA A 61 4.63 5.44 25.79
C ALA A 61 4.70 6.90 26.26
N VAL A 62 3.58 7.44 26.76
CA VAL A 62 3.53 8.82 27.29
C VAL A 62 4.53 9.05 28.41
N LEU A 63 4.64 8.12 29.35
CA LEU A 63 5.64 8.21 30.42
C LEU A 63 7.08 8.15 29.87
N GLY A 64 7.33 7.30 28.90
CA GLY A 64 8.62 7.21 28.21
C GLY A 64 9.02 8.55 27.59
N ASP A 65 8.10 9.17 26.87
CA ASP A 65 8.32 10.47 26.21
C ASP A 65 8.54 11.60 27.25
N ILE A 66 7.77 11.63 28.35
CA ILE A 66 7.97 12.60 29.44
C ILE A 66 9.37 12.45 30.06
N VAL A 67 9.80 11.20 30.33
CA VAL A 67 11.12 10.94 30.88
C VAL A 67 12.23 11.32 29.91
N ALA A 68 12.06 11.01 28.62
CA ALA A 68 13.02 11.40 27.57
C ALA A 68 13.15 12.92 27.49
N ALA A 69 12.04 13.63 27.37
CA ALA A 69 12.03 15.10 27.32
C ALA A 69 12.66 15.76 28.58
N ALA A 70 12.40 15.19 29.75
CA ALA A 70 13.02 15.67 30.99
C ALA A 70 14.54 15.47 31.03
N ARG A 71 15.02 14.32 30.54
CA ARG A 71 16.46 14.04 30.44
C ARG A 71 17.15 14.99 29.44
N ASP A 72 16.53 15.19 28.26
CA ASP A 72 17.05 16.09 27.24
C ASP A 72 17.18 17.51 27.78
N ARG A 73 16.16 17.99 28.50
CA ARG A 73 16.18 19.31 29.14
C ARG A 73 17.28 19.42 30.21
N LEU A 74 17.47 18.40 31.04
CA LEU A 74 18.52 18.38 32.07
C LEU A 74 19.92 18.34 31.48
N ASN A 75 20.08 17.69 30.31
CA ASN A 75 21.35 17.60 29.60
C ASN A 75 21.63 18.80 28.71
N GLY A 76 20.75 19.80 28.69
CA GLY A 76 20.88 20.98 27.83
C GLY A 76 20.60 20.68 26.34
N LEU A 77 20.07 19.50 26.04
CA LEU A 77 19.58 19.15 24.72
C LEU A 77 18.21 19.83 24.58
N GLY A 78 18.14 20.88 23.76
CA GLY A 78 16.88 21.56 23.45
C GLY A 78 16.00 20.69 22.52
N ALA A 79 14.77 21.12 22.30
CA ALA A 79 13.97 20.60 21.18
C ALA A 79 14.78 20.75 19.88
N MET A 80 14.58 19.81 18.94
CA MET A 80 15.16 19.91 17.59
C MET A 80 14.98 21.34 17.07
N ARG A 81 16.05 21.94 16.62
CA ARG A 81 15.98 23.26 15.99
C ARG A 81 15.52 23.09 14.56
N GLU A 82 14.79 24.07 14.02
CA GLU A 82 14.43 24.09 12.59
C GLU A 82 15.66 23.93 11.67
N GLU A 83 16.82 24.33 12.15
CA GLU A 83 18.12 24.20 11.45
C GLU A 83 18.60 22.73 11.34
N ASP A 84 18.08 21.83 12.16
CA ASP A 84 18.41 20.39 12.18
C ASP A 84 17.46 19.59 11.27
N GLU A 85 16.45 20.22 10.68
CA GLU A 85 15.54 19.59 9.75
C GLU A 85 16.19 19.45 8.38
N LEU A 86 16.23 18.22 7.87
CA LEU A 86 16.66 17.99 6.49
C LEU A 86 15.59 18.60 5.56
N PRO A 87 15.97 19.47 4.62
CA PRO A 87 15.02 19.98 3.65
C PRO A 87 14.55 18.82 2.76
N VAL A 88 13.32 18.38 2.97
CA VAL A 88 12.70 17.28 2.23
C VAL A 88 11.51 17.83 1.48
N LYS A 89 11.48 17.62 0.16
CA LYS A 89 10.34 17.96 -0.67
C LYS A 89 9.27 16.88 -0.54
N LEU A 90 8.05 17.27 -0.21
CA LEU A 90 6.90 16.37 -0.32
C LEU A 90 6.51 16.24 -1.79
N SER A 91 6.36 15.02 -2.25
CA SER A 91 5.85 14.75 -3.59
C SER A 91 4.33 14.69 -3.56
N ASP A 92 3.69 15.49 -4.40
CA ASP A 92 2.25 15.40 -4.64
C ASP A 92 1.89 14.17 -5.50
N ASN A 93 2.89 13.58 -6.15
CA ASN A 93 2.71 12.41 -6.98
C ASN A 93 2.91 11.14 -6.15
N TRP A 94 1.79 10.54 -5.74
CA TRP A 94 1.74 9.23 -5.08
C TRP A 94 1.90 8.10 -6.10
N SER A 95 2.90 8.19 -6.96
CA SER A 95 3.22 7.16 -7.95
C SER A 95 4.02 6.03 -7.31
N VAL A 96 3.36 5.22 -6.50
CA VAL A 96 3.94 3.96 -6.03
C VAL A 96 3.88 2.96 -7.17
N VAL A 97 5.03 2.35 -7.46
CA VAL A 97 5.11 1.18 -8.34
C VAL A 97 4.95 -0.06 -7.46
N SER A 98 3.89 -0.79 -7.66
CA SER A 98 3.54 -1.98 -6.87
C SER A 98 2.70 -2.94 -7.73
N PRO A 99 2.64 -4.22 -7.40
CA PRO A 99 1.56 -5.07 -7.87
C PRO A 99 0.22 -4.56 -7.31
N PHE A 100 -0.85 -4.72 -8.08
CA PHE A 100 -2.20 -4.37 -7.64
C PHE A 100 -3.12 -5.57 -7.74
N ILE A 101 -4.01 -5.69 -6.77
CA ILE A 101 -5.17 -6.58 -6.83
C ILE A 101 -6.37 -5.74 -7.25
N ILE A 102 -6.97 -6.11 -8.37
CA ILE A 102 -8.15 -5.46 -8.95
C ILE A 102 -9.29 -6.46 -8.88
N ARG A 103 -10.41 -6.06 -8.26
CA ARG A 103 -11.60 -6.90 -8.15
C ARG A 103 -12.79 -6.20 -8.79
N LEU A 104 -13.42 -6.90 -9.72
CA LEU A 104 -14.53 -6.41 -10.53
C LEU A 104 -15.72 -7.34 -10.43
N SER A 105 -16.91 -6.79 -10.17
CA SER A 105 -18.18 -7.50 -10.36
C SER A 105 -18.62 -7.32 -11.79
N ILE A 106 -18.80 -8.41 -12.52
CA ILE A 106 -19.07 -8.43 -13.96
C ILE A 106 -20.29 -9.34 -14.24
N PRO A 107 -21.04 -9.08 -15.32
CA PRO A 107 -22.02 -10.04 -15.80
C PRO A 107 -21.35 -11.38 -16.15
N THR A 108 -21.99 -12.49 -15.78
CA THR A 108 -21.50 -13.82 -16.16
C THR A 108 -21.54 -13.97 -17.68
N ALA A 109 -20.39 -14.06 -18.31
CA ALA A 109 -20.23 -14.20 -19.73
C ALA A 109 -19.09 -15.16 -20.10
N SER A 110 -19.15 -15.74 -21.29
CA SER A 110 -18.00 -16.44 -21.88
C SER A 110 -17.00 -15.43 -22.46
N GLY A 111 -15.71 -15.77 -22.46
CA GLY A 111 -14.67 -14.94 -23.09
C GLY A 111 -14.12 -13.80 -22.19
N VAL A 112 -14.45 -13.78 -20.91
CA VAL A 112 -13.94 -12.76 -19.97
C VAL A 112 -12.42 -12.76 -19.93
N SER A 113 -11.78 -13.93 -19.86
CA SER A 113 -10.31 -14.03 -19.80
C SER A 113 -9.65 -13.49 -21.08
N GLU A 114 -10.27 -13.71 -22.24
CA GLU A 114 -9.82 -13.21 -23.52
C GLU A 114 -9.94 -11.68 -23.59
N SER A 115 -11.07 -11.11 -23.16
CA SER A 115 -11.26 -9.66 -23.06
C SER A 115 -10.27 -9.01 -22.11
N VAL A 116 -10.05 -9.59 -20.92
CA VAL A 116 -9.03 -9.12 -19.98
C VAL A 116 -7.65 -9.13 -20.62
N SER A 117 -7.28 -10.24 -21.27
CA SER A 117 -5.98 -10.39 -21.92
C SER A 117 -5.77 -9.36 -23.04
N TRP A 118 -6.83 -9.06 -23.80
CA TRP A 118 -6.80 -8.05 -24.85
C TRP A 118 -6.58 -6.64 -24.25
N VAL A 119 -7.34 -6.26 -23.23
CA VAL A 119 -7.19 -4.96 -22.54
C VAL A 119 -5.78 -4.82 -21.97
N CYS A 120 -5.31 -5.83 -21.25
CA CYS A 120 -3.97 -5.81 -20.64
C CYS A 120 -2.87 -5.67 -21.70
N SER A 121 -3.01 -6.38 -22.83
CA SER A 121 -2.06 -6.27 -23.94
C SER A 121 -2.07 -4.90 -24.59
N SER A 122 -3.25 -4.29 -24.77
CA SER A 122 -3.39 -2.95 -25.36
C SER A 122 -2.78 -1.85 -24.51
N LEU A 123 -2.74 -2.04 -23.19
CA LEU A 123 -2.15 -1.11 -22.22
C LEU A 123 -0.72 -1.51 -21.79
N GLU A 124 -0.16 -2.56 -22.38
CA GLU A 124 1.17 -3.09 -22.04
C GLU A 124 1.29 -3.41 -20.53
N VAL A 125 0.22 -3.95 -19.94
CA VAL A 125 0.19 -4.39 -18.53
C VAL A 125 0.27 -5.91 -18.49
N SER A 126 1.20 -6.43 -17.71
CA SER A 126 1.33 -7.87 -17.47
C SER A 126 0.61 -8.26 -16.19
N LEU A 127 -0.10 -9.39 -16.21
CA LEU A 127 -0.74 -9.99 -15.04
C LEU A 127 0.13 -11.09 -14.45
N GLN A 128 0.07 -11.23 -13.13
CA GLN A 128 0.57 -12.41 -12.41
C GLN A 128 -0.48 -13.52 -12.39
N GLY A 129 -1.77 -13.13 -12.36
CA GLY A 129 -2.88 -14.06 -12.33
C GLY A 129 -4.22 -13.38 -12.59
N ILE A 130 -5.17 -14.20 -12.98
CA ILE A 130 -6.59 -13.88 -13.08
C ILE A 130 -7.37 -15.05 -12.48
N ASP A 131 -8.34 -14.72 -11.65
CA ASP A 131 -9.30 -15.65 -11.10
C ASP A 131 -10.71 -15.14 -11.34
N ILE A 132 -11.64 -16.04 -11.70
CA ILE A 132 -13.04 -15.68 -12.00
C ILE A 132 -13.92 -16.67 -11.23
N GLU A 133 -14.65 -16.15 -10.28
CA GLU A 133 -15.56 -16.90 -9.41
C GLU A 133 -17.01 -16.50 -9.66
N ALA A 134 -17.95 -17.34 -9.26
CA ALA A 134 -19.37 -16.99 -9.23
C ALA A 134 -19.57 -15.84 -8.22
N GLY A 135 -20.33 -14.84 -8.61
CA GLY A 135 -20.74 -13.74 -7.72
C GLY A 135 -21.82 -14.17 -6.73
N ASP A 136 -22.10 -13.31 -5.77
CA ASP A 136 -23.15 -13.52 -4.77
C ASP A 136 -24.57 -13.43 -5.37
N THR A 137 -24.68 -12.77 -6.52
CA THR A 137 -25.93 -12.58 -7.26
C THR A 137 -25.97 -13.52 -8.47
N GLU A 138 -27.13 -14.13 -8.74
CA GLU A 138 -27.33 -14.97 -9.92
C GLU A 138 -27.11 -14.15 -11.21
N GLY A 139 -26.30 -14.66 -12.12
CA GLY A 139 -25.92 -13.98 -13.35
C GLY A 139 -24.74 -13.03 -13.25
N GLU A 140 -24.09 -12.97 -12.08
CA GLU A 140 -22.88 -12.21 -11.85
C GLU A 140 -21.67 -13.12 -11.58
N SER A 141 -20.50 -12.61 -11.90
CA SER A 141 -19.20 -13.20 -11.58
C SER A 141 -18.27 -12.13 -11.01
N VAL A 142 -17.29 -12.56 -10.24
CA VAL A 142 -16.24 -11.69 -9.71
C VAL A 142 -14.93 -12.06 -10.37
N ALA A 143 -14.35 -11.09 -11.08
CA ALA A 143 -13.01 -11.22 -11.63
C ALA A 143 -12.00 -10.57 -10.68
N THR A 144 -11.01 -11.33 -10.27
CA THR A 144 -9.89 -10.87 -9.44
C THR A 144 -8.60 -10.98 -10.26
N LEU A 145 -7.97 -9.86 -10.49
CA LEU A 145 -6.72 -9.77 -11.25
C LEU A 145 -5.58 -9.35 -10.34
N THR A 146 -4.42 -9.95 -10.53
CA THR A 146 -3.17 -9.52 -9.88
C THR A 146 -2.20 -9.07 -10.95
N THR A 147 -1.77 -7.81 -10.90
CA THR A 147 -0.83 -7.26 -11.88
C THR A 147 0.62 -7.55 -11.49
N GLN A 148 1.55 -7.50 -12.45
CA GLN A 148 2.94 -7.21 -12.13
C GLN A 148 3.06 -5.81 -11.53
N ALA A 149 4.24 -5.46 -11.01
CA ALA A 149 4.48 -4.13 -10.46
C ALA A 149 4.31 -3.05 -11.55
N ILE A 150 3.35 -2.16 -11.36
CA ILE A 150 3.03 -1.05 -12.25
C ILE A 150 2.82 0.24 -11.45
N ALA A 151 2.94 1.38 -12.12
CA ALA A 151 2.60 2.66 -11.51
C ALA A 151 1.09 2.73 -11.23
N ARG A 152 0.70 3.38 -10.13
CA ARG A 152 -0.70 3.54 -9.71
C ARG A 152 -1.59 4.11 -10.82
N ASP A 153 -1.12 5.13 -11.53
CA ASP A 153 -1.90 5.76 -12.60
C ASP A 153 -2.23 4.76 -13.73
N ARG A 154 -1.28 3.87 -14.04
CA ARG A 154 -1.51 2.79 -15.00
C ARG A 154 -2.51 1.76 -14.48
N ALA A 155 -2.47 1.47 -13.16
CA ALA A 155 -3.44 0.58 -12.54
C ALA A 155 -4.87 1.16 -12.59
N HIS A 156 -5.03 2.46 -12.36
CA HIS A 156 -6.33 3.14 -12.53
C HIS A 156 -6.79 3.13 -13.99
N GLY A 157 -5.91 3.44 -14.94
CA GLY A 157 -6.25 3.36 -16.37
C GLY A 157 -6.66 1.96 -16.81
N LEU A 158 -6.02 0.92 -16.26
CA LEU A 158 -6.41 -0.47 -16.49
C LEU A 158 -7.82 -0.75 -15.94
N VAL A 159 -8.13 -0.29 -14.73
CA VAL A 159 -9.46 -0.46 -14.13
C VAL A 159 -10.53 0.20 -14.98
N GLU A 160 -10.33 1.43 -15.43
CA GLU A 160 -11.28 2.14 -16.30
C GLU A 160 -11.53 1.39 -17.61
N ALA A 161 -10.47 0.90 -18.25
CA ALA A 161 -10.59 0.14 -19.48
C ALA A 161 -11.34 -1.19 -19.27
N LEU A 162 -11.04 -1.92 -18.20
CA LEU A 162 -11.71 -3.18 -17.85
C LEU A 162 -13.19 -2.97 -17.49
N VAL A 163 -13.53 -1.91 -16.75
CA VAL A 163 -14.93 -1.57 -16.43
C VAL A 163 -15.73 -1.37 -17.70
N ASN A 164 -15.18 -0.65 -18.67
CA ASN A 164 -15.85 -0.38 -19.95
C ASN A 164 -15.97 -1.66 -20.82
N GLU A 165 -14.89 -2.43 -20.95
CA GLU A 165 -14.87 -3.63 -21.80
C GLU A 165 -15.78 -4.75 -21.27
N LEU A 166 -15.75 -4.97 -19.97
CA LEU A 166 -16.50 -6.06 -19.31
C LEU A 166 -17.89 -5.65 -18.85
N ASN A 167 -18.30 -4.39 -19.04
CA ASN A 167 -19.51 -3.82 -18.47
C ASN A 167 -19.60 -4.07 -16.96
N ALA A 168 -18.47 -3.89 -16.27
CA ALA A 168 -18.39 -4.19 -14.85
C ALA A 168 -19.25 -3.23 -14.03
N HIS A 169 -19.81 -3.77 -12.93
CA HIS A 169 -20.54 -2.97 -11.97
C HIS A 169 -19.56 -2.09 -11.18
N VAL A 170 -19.94 -0.85 -10.93
CA VAL A 170 -19.17 0.10 -10.13
C VAL A 170 -19.69 0.16 -8.69
N PRO A 171 -18.82 0.37 -7.68
CA PRO A 171 -17.39 0.69 -7.81
C PRO A 171 -16.50 -0.56 -7.92
N PRO A 172 -15.46 -0.52 -8.75
CA PRO A 172 -14.39 -1.52 -8.73
C PRO A 172 -13.56 -1.38 -7.45
N ALA A 173 -12.99 -2.46 -6.99
CA ALA A 173 -12.02 -2.43 -5.89
C ALA A 173 -10.60 -2.58 -6.45
N ILE A 174 -9.71 -1.68 -6.04
CA ILE A 174 -8.30 -1.69 -6.40
C ILE A 174 -7.45 -1.46 -5.16
N PHE A 175 -6.53 -2.36 -4.91
CA PHE A 175 -5.65 -2.29 -3.74
C PHE A 175 -4.22 -2.63 -4.15
N PRO A 176 -3.21 -1.92 -3.63
CA PRO A 176 -1.84 -2.35 -3.77
C PRO A 176 -1.61 -3.66 -3.04
N LEU A 177 -0.73 -4.48 -3.56
CA LEU A 177 -0.18 -5.65 -2.90
C LEU A 177 1.20 -5.30 -2.38
N LEU A 178 1.43 -5.54 -1.10
CA LEU A 178 2.73 -5.31 -0.48
C LEU A 178 3.77 -6.24 -1.11
N ASP A 179 4.77 -5.65 -1.73
CA ASP A 179 5.92 -6.33 -2.33
C ASP A 179 7.19 -5.79 -1.65
N ILE A 180 7.83 -6.64 -0.81
CA ILE A 180 9.02 -6.27 -0.03
C ILE A 180 10.12 -7.32 -0.26
#